data_e869edf07adec586ed9ce364463ad87f
#
_entry.id   e869edf07adec586ed9ce364463ad87f
#
_cell.length_a   1.000
_cell.length_b   1.000
_cell.length_c   1.000
_cell.angle_alpha   90.00
_cell.angle_beta   90.00
_cell.angle_gamma   90.00
#
_symmetry.space_group_name_H-M   'P 1'
#
loop_
_entity.id
_entity.type
_entity.pdbx_description
1 polymer ?
#
loop_
_entity_poly.entity_id
_entity_poly.type
_entity_poly.pdbx_seq_one_letter_code
_entity_poly.pdbx_strand_id
1 'polypeptide(L)'
;LNMLAQNYTLLDAKRTRESLVYGKVFADFRATVKGPLDGLNMRGNISLLGNTDVSYILTDSPLTVQDRLGSLVTFTSFSDTTTVVRQEVPTVSLGGLDMVMMVHIDPSVRLKVDLDASNDNRIELEGGGDLSMKYTPQGDLTLTGRYTLSGGLMKYALPVIAAKEFAIDNGSYVEWTGNPMDPMLNFKATDRIRA
;
A
#
# COMPACT_ATOMS: atom_id res chain seq x y z
N LEU A 1 23.00 19.12 -0.56
CA LEU A 1 22.39 18.92 0.75
C LEU A 1 22.48 17.43 1.11
N ASN A 2 23.01 17.13 2.31
CA ASN A 2 22.96 15.79 2.85
C ASN A 2 21.89 15.73 3.96
N MET A 3 21.07 14.71 3.92
CA MET A 3 19.98 14.49 4.85
C MET A 3 20.21 13.17 5.57
N LEU A 4 20.07 13.17 6.89
CA LEU A 4 20.18 12.00 7.74
C LEU A 4 19.11 12.09 8.83
N ALA A 5 18.34 11.03 8.98
CA ALA A 5 17.42 10.87 10.08
C ALA A 5 17.51 9.42 10.58
N GLN A 6 17.41 9.22 11.88
CA GLN A 6 17.41 7.91 12.52
C GLN A 6 16.19 7.78 13.40
N ASN A 7 15.54 6.63 13.34
CA ASN A 7 14.32 6.32 14.07
C ASN A 7 13.26 7.44 13.93
N TYR A 8 13.14 7.95 12.70
CA TYR A 8 12.23 9.05 12.40
C TYR A 8 10.82 8.52 12.19
N THR A 9 9.84 9.20 12.77
CA THR A 9 8.43 8.86 12.57
C THR A 9 7.95 9.49 11.26
N LEU A 10 7.82 8.66 10.22
CA LEU A 10 7.30 9.08 8.91
C LEU A 10 5.79 9.25 8.93
N LEU A 11 5.11 8.42 9.70
CA LEU A 11 3.65 8.44 9.87
C LEU A 11 3.32 8.15 11.32
N ASP A 12 2.43 8.95 11.91
CA ASP A 12 1.71 8.66 13.16
C ASP A 12 0.27 9.16 12.99
N ALA A 13 -0.55 8.34 12.37
CA ALA A 13 -1.92 8.70 12.03
C ALA A 13 -2.91 7.75 12.68
N LYS A 14 -3.92 8.30 13.32
CA LYS A 14 -5.06 7.54 13.85
C LYS A 14 -6.05 7.26 12.73
N ARG A 15 -6.76 6.14 12.84
CA ARG A 15 -7.85 5.82 11.92
C ARG A 15 -8.99 6.85 12.07
N THR A 16 -9.40 7.41 10.93
CA THR A 16 -10.59 8.25 10.78
C THR A 16 -11.48 7.67 9.68
N ARG A 17 -12.67 8.21 9.48
CA ARG A 17 -13.57 7.76 8.39
C ARG A 17 -13.02 8.07 6.99
N GLU A 18 -12.14 9.04 6.89
CA GLU A 18 -11.55 9.52 5.62
C GLU A 18 -10.11 9.03 5.42
N SER A 19 -9.57 8.27 6.40
CA SER A 19 -8.19 7.78 6.30
C SER A 19 -8.08 6.67 5.27
N LEU A 20 -7.18 6.84 4.31
CA LEU A 20 -6.73 5.75 3.43
C LEU A 20 -5.59 4.96 4.06
N VAL A 21 -4.75 5.64 4.84
CA VAL A 21 -3.60 5.06 5.53
C VAL A 21 -3.62 5.52 6.97
N TYR A 22 -3.37 4.62 7.91
CA TYR A 22 -3.23 4.93 9.32
C TYR A 22 -2.24 3.97 10.00
N GLY A 23 -1.79 4.33 11.23
CA GLY A 23 -0.81 3.55 11.97
C GLY A 23 0.48 4.33 12.19
N LYS A 24 1.57 3.62 12.38
CA LYS A 24 2.89 4.20 12.64
C LYS A 24 3.93 3.62 11.70
N VAL A 25 4.72 4.50 11.11
CA VAL A 25 5.84 4.14 10.25
C VAL A 25 7.10 4.80 10.79
N PHE A 26 8.08 3.98 11.10
CA PHE A 26 9.39 4.43 11.56
C PHE A 26 10.47 4.06 10.56
N ALA A 27 11.39 4.97 10.32
CA ALA A 27 12.44 4.74 9.35
C ALA A 27 13.75 5.42 9.73
N ASP A 28 14.83 4.81 9.27
CA ASP A 28 16.11 5.46 9.07
C ASP A 28 16.17 5.97 7.64
N PHE A 29 16.66 7.18 7.47
CA PHE A 29 16.72 7.84 6.19
C PHE A 29 18.09 8.48 5.97
N ARG A 30 18.66 8.25 4.79
CA ARG A 30 19.88 8.91 4.34
C ARG A 30 19.75 9.27 2.87
N ALA A 31 19.89 10.54 2.53
CA ALA A 31 19.86 10.98 1.15
C ALA A 31 20.80 12.14 0.88
N THR A 32 21.22 12.23 -0.36
CA THR A 32 21.93 13.38 -0.91
C THR A 32 21.10 14.02 -2.00
N VAL A 33 20.90 15.33 -1.89
CA VAL A 33 20.18 16.13 -2.87
C VAL A 33 21.18 17.09 -3.54
N LYS A 34 21.20 17.10 -4.87
CA LYS A 34 22.05 17.96 -5.72
C LYS A 34 21.23 18.56 -6.85
N GLY A 35 21.68 19.68 -7.38
CA GLY A 35 21.07 20.35 -8.53
C GLY A 35 20.39 21.66 -8.18
N PRO A 36 19.98 22.42 -9.19
CA PRO A 36 19.16 23.63 -9.05
C PRO A 36 17.72 23.24 -8.61
N LEU A 37 16.95 24.23 -8.14
CA LEU A 37 15.59 23.98 -7.62
C LEU A 37 14.60 23.43 -8.66
N ASP A 38 14.87 23.67 -9.93
CA ASP A 38 14.08 23.20 -11.09
C ASP A 38 14.59 21.86 -11.67
N GLY A 39 15.68 21.30 -11.09
CA GLY A 39 16.32 20.07 -11.55
C GLY A 39 17.02 19.33 -10.42
N LEU A 40 16.29 19.01 -9.35
CA LEU A 40 16.83 18.32 -8.18
C LEU A 40 17.09 16.84 -8.47
N ASN A 41 18.26 16.39 -8.07
CA ASN A 41 18.67 14.99 -8.14
C ASN A 41 18.83 14.44 -6.73
N MET A 42 18.01 13.49 -6.34
CA MET A 42 17.99 12.88 -5.01
C MET A 42 18.37 11.41 -5.10
N ARG A 43 19.34 11.02 -4.31
CA ARG A 43 19.79 9.63 -4.18
C ARG A 43 19.94 9.28 -2.71
N GLY A 44 19.46 8.10 -2.31
CA GLY A 44 19.55 7.70 -0.92
C GLY A 44 19.00 6.34 -0.62
N ASN A 45 18.91 6.07 0.68
CA ASN A 45 18.34 4.85 1.24
C ASN A 45 17.33 5.21 2.32
N ILE A 46 16.29 4.41 2.42
CA ILE A 46 15.32 4.42 3.50
C ILE A 46 15.23 2.99 4.07
N SER A 47 15.27 2.84 5.38
CA SER A 47 15.07 1.55 6.04
C SER A 47 13.85 1.65 6.94
N LEU A 48 12.80 0.91 6.59
CA LEU A 48 11.61 0.79 7.44
C LEU A 48 11.95 -0.12 8.61
N LEU A 49 11.72 0.35 9.83
CA LEU A 49 12.09 -0.32 11.06
C LEU A 49 11.01 -1.31 11.50
N GLY A 50 11.41 -2.39 12.18
CA GLY A 50 10.52 -3.49 12.59
C GLY A 50 9.40 -3.12 13.57
N ASN A 51 9.44 -1.94 14.18
CA ASN A 51 8.35 -1.39 14.98
C ASN A 51 7.27 -0.66 14.14
N THR A 52 7.36 -0.72 12.81
CA THR A 52 6.37 -0.19 11.90
C THR A 52 5.14 -1.09 11.86
N ASP A 53 3.97 -0.48 12.04
CA ASP A 53 2.64 -1.12 11.94
C ASP A 53 1.71 -0.14 11.21
N VAL A 54 1.43 -0.43 9.96
CA VAL A 54 0.67 0.45 9.08
C VAL A 54 -0.50 -0.29 8.47
N SER A 55 -1.63 0.41 8.35
CA SER A 55 -2.86 -0.09 7.76
C SER A 55 -3.23 0.75 6.54
N TYR A 56 -3.61 0.09 5.47
CA TYR A 56 -4.16 0.68 4.25
C TYR A 56 -5.62 0.26 4.08
N ILE A 57 -6.51 1.19 3.80
CA ILE A 57 -7.93 0.91 3.55
C ILE A 57 -8.17 0.91 2.04
N LEU A 58 -8.61 -0.22 1.51
CA LEU A 58 -8.94 -0.36 0.10
C LEU A 58 -10.37 0.16 -0.13
N THR A 59 -10.49 1.37 -0.66
CA THR A 59 -11.79 2.05 -0.86
C THR A 59 -12.59 1.49 -2.04
N ASP A 60 -11.91 0.95 -3.05
CA ASP A 60 -12.52 0.40 -4.28
C ASP A 60 -12.51 -1.13 -4.31
N SER A 61 -12.73 -1.77 -3.16
CA SER A 61 -12.74 -3.23 -3.10
C SER A 61 -13.96 -3.78 -3.84
N PRO A 62 -13.78 -4.66 -4.86
CA PRO A 62 -14.89 -5.35 -5.51
C PRO A 62 -15.60 -6.34 -4.58
N LEU A 63 -15.17 -6.44 -3.33
CA LEU A 63 -15.73 -7.34 -2.31
C LEU A 63 -16.84 -6.68 -1.48
N THR A 64 -17.04 -5.37 -1.57
CA THR A 64 -18.16 -4.71 -0.90
C THR A 64 -19.48 -5.10 -1.55
N VAL A 65 -20.39 -5.68 -0.73
CA VAL A 65 -21.71 -6.14 -1.19
C VAL A 65 -22.54 -4.98 -1.78
N GLN A 66 -22.29 -3.74 -1.35
CA GLN A 66 -22.91 -2.55 -1.89
C GLN A 66 -22.55 -2.28 -3.35
N ASP A 67 -21.31 -2.52 -3.77
CA ASP A 67 -20.92 -2.34 -5.18
C ASP A 67 -21.55 -3.40 -6.10
N ARG A 68 -21.73 -4.63 -5.61
CA ARG A 68 -22.41 -5.68 -6.38
C ARG A 68 -23.91 -5.41 -6.57
N LEU A 69 -24.56 -4.82 -5.58
CA LEU A 69 -25.97 -4.43 -5.68
C LEU A 69 -26.14 -3.17 -6.52
N GLY A 70 -25.23 -2.21 -6.42
CA GLY A 70 -25.22 -0.99 -7.24
C GLY A 70 -25.00 -1.26 -8.73
N SER A 71 -24.18 -2.25 -9.07
CA SER A 71 -23.95 -2.64 -10.47
C SER A 71 -25.06 -3.54 -11.06
N LEU A 72 -25.86 -4.19 -10.21
CA LEU A 72 -26.98 -5.06 -10.64
C LEU A 72 -28.31 -4.29 -10.78
N VAL A 73 -28.43 -3.11 -10.21
CA VAL A 73 -29.63 -2.27 -10.30
C VAL A 73 -29.27 -0.96 -10.97
N THR A 74 -29.13 -0.96 -12.27
CA THR A 74 -29.10 0.26 -13.07
C THR A 74 -30.53 0.76 -13.21
N PHE A 75 -30.95 1.67 -12.31
CA PHE A 75 -32.13 2.46 -12.57
C PHE A 75 -31.80 3.40 -13.73
N THR A 76 -32.23 3.05 -14.94
CA THR A 76 -32.22 3.98 -16.07
C THR A 76 -33.27 5.07 -15.80
N SER A 77 -32.89 6.10 -15.10
CA SER A 77 -33.64 7.36 -15.11
C SER A 77 -33.25 8.08 -16.40
N PHE A 78 -34.24 8.30 -17.25
CA PHE A 78 -34.13 8.99 -18.54
C PHE A 78 -34.01 10.52 -18.36
N SER A 79 -33.10 11.00 -17.57
CA SER A 79 -32.65 12.38 -17.57
C SER A 79 -31.47 12.54 -16.61
N ASP A 80 -30.28 12.46 -17.13
CA ASP A 80 -29.19 13.43 -16.98
C ASP A 80 -27.89 12.81 -17.46
N THR A 81 -27.37 13.37 -18.52
CA THR A 81 -25.98 13.24 -18.93
C THR A 81 -25.10 14.02 -17.93
N THR A 82 -24.95 13.52 -16.73
CA THR A 82 -23.88 13.95 -15.85
C THR A 82 -22.67 13.06 -16.15
N THR A 83 -21.74 13.64 -16.89
CA THR A 83 -20.36 13.15 -16.97
C THR A 83 -19.87 12.81 -15.59
N VAL A 84 -19.63 11.52 -15.33
CA VAL A 84 -18.89 11.08 -14.14
C VAL A 84 -17.52 11.73 -14.24
N VAL A 85 -17.33 12.83 -13.54
CA VAL A 85 -16.01 13.43 -13.34
C VAL A 85 -15.26 12.43 -12.46
N ARG A 86 -14.45 11.61 -13.12
CA ARG A 86 -13.42 10.83 -12.42
C ARG A 86 -12.57 11.87 -11.70
N GLN A 87 -12.67 11.94 -10.38
CA GLN A 87 -11.74 12.73 -9.58
C GLN A 87 -10.35 12.14 -9.82
N GLU A 88 -9.62 12.77 -10.72
CA GLU A 88 -8.18 12.53 -10.82
C GLU A 88 -7.60 12.95 -9.47
N VAL A 89 -7.08 11.97 -8.72
CA VAL A 89 -6.26 12.24 -7.55
C VAL A 89 -5.15 13.18 -8.04
N PRO A 90 -5.03 14.41 -7.49
CA PRO A 90 -4.02 15.33 -7.96
C PRO A 90 -2.66 14.68 -7.71
N THR A 91 -2.01 14.24 -8.78
CA THR A 91 -0.61 13.84 -8.73
C THR A 91 0.19 15.09 -8.42
N VAL A 92 0.69 15.19 -7.18
CA VAL A 92 1.64 16.24 -6.82
C VAL A 92 2.89 15.98 -7.63
N SER A 93 2.97 16.58 -8.80
CA SER A 93 4.20 16.61 -9.58
C SER A 93 5.19 17.49 -8.81
N LEU A 94 6.19 16.89 -8.21
CA LEU A 94 7.38 17.58 -7.72
C LEU A 94 8.23 17.92 -8.94
N GLY A 95 7.80 18.90 -9.74
CA GLY A 95 8.44 19.27 -10.98
C GLY A 95 9.96 19.38 -10.86
N GLY A 96 10.68 18.71 -11.74
CA GLY A 96 12.13 18.74 -11.77
C GLY A 96 12.85 17.78 -10.81
N LEU A 97 12.16 16.95 -10.02
CA LEU A 97 12.80 15.98 -9.14
C LEU A 97 13.10 14.66 -9.86
N ASP A 98 14.39 14.31 -9.94
CA ASP A 98 14.86 12.97 -10.28
C ASP A 98 15.31 12.26 -9.00
N MET A 99 14.59 11.22 -8.58
CA MET A 99 14.85 10.53 -7.31
C MET A 99 15.09 9.03 -7.53
N VAL A 100 16.13 8.49 -6.90
CA VAL A 100 16.34 7.05 -6.74
C VAL A 100 16.60 6.74 -5.28
N MET A 101 15.76 5.89 -4.71
CA MET A 101 15.84 5.47 -3.33
C MET A 101 15.89 3.95 -3.25
N MET A 102 16.84 3.43 -2.49
CA MET A 102 16.80 2.04 -2.04
C MET A 102 15.96 1.97 -0.77
N VAL A 103 14.98 1.08 -0.75
CA VAL A 103 14.06 0.90 0.38
C VAL A 103 14.32 -0.49 0.96
N HIS A 104 14.86 -0.53 2.17
CA HIS A 104 14.99 -1.74 2.96
C HIS A 104 13.82 -1.85 3.91
N ILE A 105 13.16 -3.00 3.98
CA ILE A 105 12.02 -3.27 4.86
C ILE A 105 12.44 -4.37 5.84
N ASP A 106 12.46 -4.04 7.13
CA ASP A 106 12.76 -5.02 8.18
C ASP A 106 11.71 -6.15 8.17
N PRO A 107 12.11 -7.42 8.34
CA PRO A 107 11.19 -8.57 8.33
C PRO A 107 10.07 -8.54 9.38
N SER A 108 10.18 -7.71 10.40
CA SER A 108 9.17 -7.56 11.47
C SER A 108 8.16 -6.42 11.18
N VAL A 109 8.26 -5.77 10.03
CA VAL A 109 7.30 -4.76 9.60
C VAL A 109 5.94 -5.40 9.35
N ARG A 110 4.89 -4.80 9.93
CA ARG A 110 3.51 -5.25 9.77
C ARG A 110 2.74 -4.31 8.88
N LEU A 111 2.18 -4.89 7.83
CA LEU A 111 1.28 -4.22 6.89
C LEU A 111 -0.11 -4.85 7.01
N LYS A 112 -1.12 -4.04 7.22
CA LYS A 112 -2.52 -4.45 7.22
C LYS A 112 -3.24 -3.82 6.05
N VAL A 113 -4.08 -4.59 5.38
CA VAL A 113 -4.94 -4.10 4.31
C VAL A 113 -6.39 -4.38 4.72
N ASP A 114 -7.12 -3.33 5.06
CA ASP A 114 -8.55 -3.41 5.31
C ASP A 114 -9.25 -3.45 3.94
N LEU A 115 -9.91 -4.58 3.63
CA LEU A 115 -10.58 -4.80 2.35
C LEU A 115 -11.98 -4.18 2.31
N ASP A 116 -12.46 -3.71 3.46
CA ASP A 116 -13.73 -2.99 3.61
C ASP A 116 -13.67 -1.97 4.76
N ALA A 117 -14.65 -1.08 4.82
CA ALA A 117 -14.73 -0.07 5.87
C ALA A 117 -15.13 -0.64 7.24
N SER A 118 -15.72 -1.84 7.29
CA SER A 118 -16.20 -2.49 8.53
C SER A 118 -15.08 -3.18 9.31
N ASN A 119 -13.93 -3.44 8.70
CA ASN A 119 -12.84 -4.23 9.26
C ASN A 119 -13.12 -5.74 9.37
N ASP A 120 -14.19 -6.23 8.78
CA ASP A 120 -14.52 -7.66 8.83
C ASP A 120 -13.64 -8.46 7.86
N ASN A 121 -13.21 -7.81 6.78
CA ASN A 121 -12.32 -8.36 5.77
C ASN A 121 -10.97 -7.65 5.82
N ARG A 122 -9.92 -8.41 6.18
CA ARG A 122 -8.59 -7.87 6.39
C ARG A 122 -7.51 -8.87 6.00
N ILE A 123 -6.42 -8.33 5.47
CA ILE A 123 -5.17 -9.05 5.29
C ILE A 123 -4.12 -8.43 6.21
N GLU A 124 -3.47 -9.24 7.04
CA GLU A 124 -2.35 -8.85 7.87
C GLU A 124 -1.11 -9.57 7.34
N LEU A 125 -0.07 -8.80 7.05
CA LEU A 125 1.18 -9.30 6.48
C LEU A 125 2.33 -8.91 7.38
N GLU A 126 3.26 -9.83 7.60
CA GLU A 126 4.54 -9.58 8.25
C GLU A 126 5.65 -10.07 7.32
N GLY A 127 6.65 -9.23 7.10
CA GLY A 127 7.70 -9.56 6.17
C GLY A 127 8.61 -8.39 5.87
N GLY A 128 9.58 -8.63 4.99
CA GLY A 128 10.57 -7.64 4.61
C GLY A 128 11.15 -7.88 3.23
N GLY A 129 12.06 -7.01 2.85
CA GLY A 129 12.73 -7.10 1.56
C GLY A 129 13.39 -5.81 1.13
N ASP A 130 13.95 -5.86 -0.05
CA ASP A 130 14.65 -4.73 -0.65
C ASP A 130 13.95 -4.30 -1.93
N LEU A 131 13.62 -3.01 -2.00
CA LEU A 131 12.97 -2.40 -3.15
C LEU A 131 13.82 -1.24 -3.67
N SER A 132 13.76 -0.98 -4.96
CA SER A 132 14.29 0.22 -5.59
C SER A 132 13.14 1.07 -6.10
N MET A 133 13.07 2.30 -5.64
CA MET A 133 12.08 3.28 -6.04
C MET A 133 12.74 4.37 -6.88
N LYS A 134 12.18 4.65 -8.05
CA LYS A 134 12.61 5.72 -8.93
C LYS A 134 11.44 6.64 -9.25
N TYR A 135 11.65 7.94 -9.08
CA TYR A 135 10.71 8.98 -9.49
C TYR A 135 11.38 9.89 -10.51
N THR A 136 10.71 10.13 -11.62
CA THR A 136 11.24 10.95 -12.72
C THR A 136 10.71 12.39 -12.65
N PRO A 137 11.41 13.37 -13.27
CA PRO A 137 10.92 14.74 -13.35
C PRO A 137 9.55 14.89 -14.03
N GLN A 138 9.15 13.91 -14.84
CA GLN A 138 7.85 13.84 -15.51
C GLN A 138 6.71 13.38 -14.59
N GLY A 139 7.05 12.90 -13.39
CA GLY A 139 6.08 12.42 -12.40
C GLY A 139 5.89 10.90 -12.40
N ASP A 140 6.65 10.16 -13.20
CA ASP A 140 6.56 8.71 -13.25
C ASP A 140 7.23 8.09 -12.03
N LEU A 141 6.49 7.25 -11.32
CA LEU A 141 7.00 6.44 -10.22
C LEU A 141 7.15 4.99 -10.67
N THR A 142 8.35 4.45 -10.52
CA THR A 142 8.61 3.02 -10.72
C THR A 142 9.11 2.38 -9.43
N LEU A 143 8.66 1.15 -9.18
CA LEU A 143 9.05 0.34 -8.05
C LEU A 143 9.53 -1.02 -8.56
N THR A 144 10.68 -1.48 -8.09
CA THR A 144 11.21 -2.80 -8.43
C THR A 144 11.75 -3.48 -7.18
N GLY A 145 11.62 -4.80 -7.12
CA GLY A 145 12.08 -5.61 -6.01
C GLY A 145 11.01 -6.48 -5.41
N ARG A 146 11.32 -7.13 -4.29
CA ARG A 146 10.45 -8.13 -3.69
C ARG A 146 10.27 -7.89 -2.20
N TYR A 147 9.02 -7.98 -1.75
CA TYR A 147 8.63 -8.06 -0.35
C TYR A 147 8.25 -9.51 -0.04
N THR A 148 9.04 -10.17 0.78
CA THR A 148 8.86 -11.58 1.16
C THR A 148 8.21 -11.67 2.52
N LEU A 149 7.15 -12.47 2.61
CA LEU A 149 6.39 -12.66 3.84
C LEU A 149 7.04 -13.70 4.73
N SER A 150 7.21 -13.37 6.00
CA SER A 150 7.51 -14.31 7.08
C SER A 150 6.26 -15.00 7.60
N GLY A 151 5.07 -14.41 7.36
CA GLY A 151 3.77 -14.92 7.69
C GLY A 151 2.67 -13.89 7.46
N GLY A 152 1.46 -14.28 7.81
CA GLY A 152 0.31 -13.38 7.73
C GLY A 152 -1.00 -14.08 8.04
N LEU A 153 -2.07 -13.29 8.06
CA LEU A 153 -3.42 -13.75 8.29
C LEU A 153 -4.37 -13.03 7.33
N MET A 154 -5.20 -13.78 6.64
CA MET A 154 -6.32 -13.23 5.88
C MET A 154 -7.63 -13.61 6.58
N LYS A 155 -8.38 -12.62 6.99
CA LYS A 155 -9.73 -12.79 7.53
C LYS A 155 -10.74 -12.35 6.48
N TYR A 156 -11.69 -13.24 6.18
CA TYR A 156 -12.69 -13.02 5.16
C TYR A 156 -14.07 -13.45 5.65
N ALA A 157 -15.02 -12.52 5.67
CA ALA A 157 -16.39 -12.73 6.06
C ALA A 157 -17.33 -12.41 4.90
N LEU A 158 -18.21 -13.34 4.56
CA LEU A 158 -19.32 -13.10 3.63
C LEU A 158 -20.62 -12.97 4.41
N PRO A 159 -21.61 -12.21 3.93
CA PRO A 159 -22.85 -11.94 4.64
C PRO A 159 -23.66 -13.19 5.03
N VAL A 160 -23.40 -14.34 4.41
CA VAL A 160 -24.16 -15.60 4.58
C VAL A 160 -23.27 -16.75 5.03
N ILE A 161 -21.95 -16.55 5.14
CA ILE A 161 -20.99 -17.60 5.48
C ILE A 161 -20.19 -17.11 6.70
N ALA A 162 -19.98 -18.02 7.65
CA ALA A 162 -19.13 -17.71 8.81
C ALA A 162 -17.75 -17.22 8.38
N ALA A 163 -17.22 -16.24 9.12
CA ALA A 163 -15.89 -15.69 8.84
C ALA A 163 -14.85 -16.82 8.82
N LYS A 164 -14.03 -16.83 7.78
CA LYS A 164 -12.91 -17.75 7.63
C LYS A 164 -11.59 -17.03 7.84
N GLU A 165 -10.65 -17.75 8.44
CA GLU A 165 -9.29 -17.29 8.65
C GLU A 165 -8.32 -18.20 7.88
N PHE A 166 -7.48 -17.59 7.04
CA PHE A 166 -6.44 -18.27 6.30
C PHE A 166 -5.09 -17.79 6.81
N ALA A 167 -4.22 -18.71 7.19
CA ALA A 167 -2.84 -18.38 7.47
C ALA A 167 -2.08 -18.24 6.15
N ILE A 168 -1.35 -17.15 5.98
CA ILE A 168 -0.46 -16.94 4.84
C ILE A 168 0.88 -17.58 5.18
N ASP A 169 1.33 -18.48 4.30
CA ASP A 169 2.53 -19.27 4.53
C ASP A 169 3.79 -18.42 4.32
N ASN A 170 4.81 -18.73 5.09
CA ASN A 170 6.15 -18.18 4.92
C ASN A 170 6.67 -18.44 3.49
N GLY A 171 7.37 -17.46 2.92
CA GLY A 171 7.89 -17.50 1.56
C GLY A 171 6.88 -17.07 0.49
N SER A 172 5.64 -16.71 0.87
CA SER A 172 4.77 -15.91 0.02
C SER A 172 5.41 -14.55 -0.25
N TYR A 173 5.15 -13.93 -1.40
CA TYR A 173 5.78 -12.65 -1.72
C TYR A 173 4.94 -11.76 -2.63
N VAL A 174 5.27 -10.47 -2.59
CA VAL A 174 4.83 -9.46 -3.55
C VAL A 174 6.05 -8.94 -4.30
N GLU A 175 5.99 -8.91 -5.62
CA GLU A 175 7.09 -8.48 -6.46
C GLU A 175 6.66 -7.37 -7.42
N TRP A 176 7.43 -6.30 -7.45
CA TRP A 176 7.26 -5.19 -8.38
C TRP A 176 8.33 -5.23 -9.46
N THR A 177 7.91 -5.03 -10.71
CA THR A 177 8.80 -4.98 -11.89
C THR A 177 8.74 -3.65 -12.61
N GLY A 178 8.12 -2.63 -12.01
CA GLY A 178 8.02 -1.28 -12.57
C GLY A 178 6.82 -0.50 -12.04
N ASN A 179 5.60 -0.87 -12.44
CA ASN A 179 4.40 -0.17 -12.02
C ASN A 179 4.07 -0.48 -10.54
N PRO A 180 4.05 0.52 -9.63
CA PRO A 180 3.72 0.30 -8.22
C PRO A 180 2.30 -0.22 -7.98
N MET A 181 1.37 0.05 -8.92
CA MET A 181 -0.04 -0.34 -8.81
C MET A 181 -0.33 -1.71 -9.44
N ASP A 182 0.67 -2.36 -10.01
CA ASP A 182 0.54 -3.66 -10.67
C ASP A 182 1.63 -4.64 -10.19
N PRO A 183 1.61 -5.04 -8.90
CA PRO A 183 2.53 -6.03 -8.38
C PRO A 183 2.14 -7.44 -8.78
N MET A 184 3.13 -8.31 -8.92
CA MET A 184 2.94 -9.76 -9.00
C MET A 184 2.76 -10.32 -7.58
N LEU A 185 1.68 -11.05 -7.36
CA LEU A 185 1.36 -11.67 -6.06
C LEU A 185 1.59 -13.19 -6.14
N ASN A 186 2.34 -13.73 -5.20
CA ASN A 186 2.51 -15.16 -5.02
C ASN A 186 2.22 -15.55 -3.57
N PHE A 187 0.96 -15.82 -3.28
CA PHE A 187 0.50 -16.18 -1.95
C PHE A 187 0.14 -17.65 -1.87
N LYS A 188 0.64 -18.29 -0.81
CA LYS A 188 0.20 -19.59 -0.36
C LYS A 188 -0.53 -19.39 0.96
N ALA A 189 -1.72 -19.96 1.08
CA ALA A 189 -2.54 -19.82 2.29
C ALA A 189 -3.15 -21.15 2.67
N THR A 190 -3.23 -21.40 3.99
CA THR A 190 -3.80 -22.62 4.58
C THR A 190 -5.02 -22.24 5.40
N ASP A 191 -6.14 -22.98 5.22
CA ASP A 191 -7.37 -22.80 6.02
C ASP A 191 -7.12 -23.29 7.46
N ARG A 192 -7.42 -22.45 8.44
CA ARG A 192 -7.39 -22.83 9.87
C ARG A 192 -8.77 -23.31 10.28
N ILE A 193 -8.99 -24.60 10.26
CA ILE A 193 -10.20 -25.20 10.82
C ILE A 193 -10.01 -25.27 12.33
N ARG A 194 -10.82 -24.53 13.08
CA ARG A 194 -10.94 -24.74 14.54
C ARG A 194 -11.90 -25.91 14.75
N ALA A 195 -11.38 -27.03 15.26
CA ALA A 195 -12.17 -28.15 15.73
C ALA A 195 -12.88 -27.80 17.06
#